data_529fbb5492144d69ac54f356f2a6b41b
#
_entry.id   529fbb5492144d69ac54f356f2a6b41b
#
_cell.length_a   1.000
_cell.length_b   1.000
_cell.length_c   1.000
_cell.angle_alpha   90.00
_cell.angle_beta   90.00
_cell.angle_gamma   90.00
#
_symmetry.space_group_name_H-M   'P 1'
#
loop_
_entity.id
_entity.type
_entity.pdbx_description
1 polymer ?
#
loop_
_entity_poly.entity_id
_entity_poly.type
_entity_poly.pdbx_seq_one_letter_code
_entity_poly.pdbx_strand_id
1 'polypeptide(L)'
;MEPHPRDPGRTAWALPCLLLLALPGVGAQAGQGFSLQQPQDKVMVTAGETLTLNCTTSGIAGPGPVKWLKGWGSGNKTIYDQKGDSLPSVMRAVVESNTDFTIHIRNVQPEDMGTYYCVKYVKTDTGVDEVSHRGRGTEVSVQAKPSPLLVSGPRQRARPGQSVPFVCTTGGFFPEKIGVKWFKNKDPMVAQLPQVTEWRMKTYNMSSTVMVTLQKDDVRSQLICEVQHSTLPAPLRGRFQLSSVLRVPPSVEVRAEPSPIEVNNTVVFTCLVKEFYPAKVSISWLENGIEIKAENVSRLSELPQGLFELRSQVEVQAMEEKNGSTITCMVVHDAQAPANYSAVLWISNTAEGLSKESQMIKDDMLIYIVVGVVCMVLVLLVAAILYLIRVKQIKGKSSPSARLHEPEKSSEATTQESDPNNLTYADLNFDKERKTIRRMVEMSQQSEYACIQTNQAPNGDDNLTYADLDMVHLSKAPKRPAPRPEEAGSEYASVQITRK
;
A
#
# COMPACT_ATOMS: atom_id res chain seq x y z
N MET A 1 17.04 -63.06 29.21
CA MET A 1 16.72 -64.48 29.14
C MET A 1 17.30 -65.01 27.84
N GLU A 2 18.50 -65.51 27.92
CA GLU A 2 19.08 -66.52 27.01
C GLU A 2 18.24 -67.80 27.04
N PRO A 3 18.39 -68.72 26.10
CA PRO A 3 19.67 -69.40 25.81
C PRO A 3 19.93 -69.80 24.34
N HIS A 4 21.23 -69.90 24.04
CA HIS A 4 21.87 -70.89 23.14
C HIS A 4 21.43 -72.35 23.44
N PRO A 5 21.88 -73.46 22.73
CA PRO A 5 22.92 -73.64 21.71
C PRO A 5 22.67 -74.78 20.66
N ARG A 6 23.57 -75.01 19.70
CA ARG A 6 24.31 -76.29 19.45
C ARG A 6 24.64 -76.53 17.98
N ASP A 7 25.94 -76.57 17.74
CA ASP A 7 26.62 -77.43 16.73
C ASP A 7 26.36 -78.91 16.98
N PRO A 8 26.63 -79.89 16.09
CA PRO A 8 27.91 -80.16 15.42
C PRO A 8 27.84 -80.95 14.10
N GLY A 9 28.99 -81.12 13.40
CA GLY A 9 29.15 -82.21 12.46
C GLY A 9 30.33 -82.15 11.49
N ARG A 10 31.48 -82.59 11.93
CA ARG A 10 32.68 -82.92 11.14
C ARG A 10 32.39 -83.90 10.01
N THR A 11 33.12 -83.74 8.90
CA THR A 11 33.95 -84.82 8.33
C THR A 11 35.03 -84.28 7.45
N ALA A 12 36.25 -84.69 7.74
CA ALA A 12 37.50 -84.49 7.00
C ALA A 12 37.61 -85.50 5.87
N TRP A 13 38.23 -85.08 4.73
CA TRP A 13 38.96 -86.01 3.83
C TRP A 13 40.15 -85.28 3.25
N ALA A 14 41.28 -85.97 3.28
CA ALA A 14 42.64 -85.52 3.04
C ALA A 14 43.05 -85.66 1.55
N LEU A 15 43.84 -84.67 1.05
CA LEU A 15 45.02 -84.66 0.20
C LEU A 15 45.11 -85.65 -1.00
N PRO A 16 45.75 -85.24 -2.14
CA PRO A 16 47.18 -85.00 -2.13
C PRO A 16 47.68 -83.78 -2.97
N CYS A 17 48.87 -83.31 -2.60
CA CYS A 17 49.74 -82.38 -3.28
C CYS A 17 50.07 -82.82 -4.72
N LEU A 18 49.95 -81.85 -5.64
CA LEU A 18 50.68 -81.82 -6.91
C LEU A 18 51.40 -80.50 -7.02
N LEU A 19 52.71 -80.53 -6.76
CA LEU A 19 53.67 -79.48 -7.10
C LEU A 19 53.69 -79.32 -8.59
N LEU A 20 53.13 -78.24 -9.12
CA LEU A 20 53.45 -77.70 -10.45
C LEU A 20 54.31 -76.48 -10.29
N LEU A 21 55.56 -76.59 -10.62
CA LEU A 21 56.52 -75.51 -10.80
C LEU A 21 55.96 -74.55 -11.86
N ALA A 22 55.36 -73.45 -11.45
CA ALA A 22 55.04 -72.32 -12.32
C ALA A 22 56.27 -71.46 -12.46
N LEU A 23 56.90 -71.46 -13.62
CA LEU A 23 57.85 -70.43 -14.05
C LEU A 23 57.25 -69.04 -13.87
N PRO A 24 57.99 -68.03 -13.44
CA PRO A 24 57.52 -66.68 -13.38
C PRO A 24 57.24 -66.21 -14.80
N GLY A 25 55.96 -66.25 -15.23
CA GLY A 25 55.53 -65.55 -16.42
C GLY A 25 55.81 -64.06 -16.18
N VAL A 26 56.68 -63.52 -17.03
CA VAL A 26 56.80 -62.06 -17.17
C VAL A 26 55.41 -61.56 -17.55
N GLY A 27 54.68 -61.09 -16.51
CA GLY A 27 53.43 -60.40 -16.72
C GLY A 27 53.76 -59.12 -17.51
N ALA A 28 53.39 -59.16 -18.80
CA ALA A 28 53.34 -57.95 -19.58
C ALA A 28 52.47 -56.98 -18.79
N GLN A 29 53.07 -55.94 -18.13
CA GLN A 29 52.36 -54.77 -17.67
C GLN A 29 51.63 -54.23 -18.89
N ALA A 30 50.36 -54.53 -18.99
CA ALA A 30 49.44 -53.80 -19.86
C ALA A 30 49.68 -52.32 -19.51
N GLY A 31 50.32 -51.60 -20.40
CA GLY A 31 50.55 -50.19 -20.21
C GLY A 31 49.23 -49.53 -19.79
N GLN A 32 49.18 -48.97 -18.60
CA GLN A 32 48.02 -48.25 -18.14
C GLN A 32 47.73 -47.17 -19.16
N GLY A 33 46.66 -47.39 -19.97
CA GLY A 33 46.18 -46.39 -20.92
C GLY A 33 45.90 -45.08 -20.21
N PHE A 34 46.05 -43.98 -20.88
CA PHE A 34 45.76 -42.66 -20.32
C PHE A 34 44.28 -42.57 -19.88
N SER A 35 44.02 -42.07 -18.71
CA SER A 35 42.70 -41.83 -18.15
C SER A 35 42.58 -40.38 -17.66
N LEU A 36 41.48 -39.74 -17.95
CA LEU A 36 41.11 -38.43 -17.50
C LEU A 36 39.83 -38.55 -16.67
N GLN A 37 39.87 -38.10 -15.42
CA GLN A 37 38.74 -38.15 -14.48
C GLN A 37 38.29 -36.75 -14.15
N GLN A 38 37.01 -36.47 -14.42
CA GLN A 38 36.28 -35.28 -14.01
C GLN A 38 35.05 -35.77 -13.22
N PRO A 39 35.19 -35.90 -11.88
CA PRO A 39 34.21 -36.63 -11.06
C PRO A 39 32.92 -35.87 -10.75
N GLN A 40 32.95 -34.55 -10.88
CA GLN A 40 31.81 -33.68 -10.53
C GLN A 40 30.84 -33.59 -11.69
N ASP A 41 29.60 -34.07 -11.54
CA ASP A 41 28.54 -33.91 -12.55
C ASP A 41 27.88 -32.51 -12.42
N LYS A 42 27.58 -32.06 -11.16
CA LYS A 42 26.97 -30.78 -10.86
C LYS A 42 27.65 -30.11 -9.67
N VAL A 43 27.85 -28.80 -9.75
CA VAL A 43 28.34 -27.98 -8.67
C VAL A 43 27.48 -26.75 -8.53
N MET A 44 27.08 -26.45 -7.29
CA MET A 44 26.35 -25.24 -6.94
C MET A 44 27.26 -24.37 -6.09
N VAL A 45 27.39 -23.09 -6.44
CA VAL A 45 28.25 -22.11 -5.77
C VAL A 45 27.50 -20.78 -5.61
N THR A 46 27.79 -20.03 -4.56
CA THR A 46 27.19 -18.69 -4.36
C THR A 46 28.04 -17.65 -5.11
N ALA A 47 27.38 -16.66 -5.70
CA ALA A 47 28.06 -15.53 -6.32
C ALA A 47 29.00 -14.83 -5.34
N GLY A 48 30.22 -14.54 -5.80
CA GLY A 48 31.32 -13.99 -4.98
C GLY A 48 32.21 -15.05 -4.31
N GLU A 49 31.78 -16.31 -4.24
CA GLU A 49 32.60 -17.40 -3.70
C GLU A 49 33.60 -17.94 -4.73
N THR A 50 34.38 -18.94 -4.33
CA THR A 50 35.33 -19.64 -5.18
C THR A 50 34.78 -20.98 -5.64
N LEU A 51 34.66 -21.18 -6.94
CA LEU A 51 34.30 -22.46 -7.57
C LEU A 51 35.52 -23.34 -7.72
N THR A 52 35.42 -24.59 -7.30
CA THR A 52 36.44 -25.61 -7.52
C THR A 52 35.95 -26.64 -8.54
N LEU A 53 36.71 -26.85 -9.62
CA LEU A 53 36.42 -27.84 -10.65
C LEU A 53 37.56 -28.87 -10.66
N ASN A 54 37.21 -30.13 -10.35
CA ASN A 54 38.19 -31.20 -10.19
C ASN A 54 38.45 -31.91 -11.51
N CYS A 55 39.74 -32.05 -11.84
CA CYS A 55 40.20 -32.84 -12.97
C CYS A 55 41.55 -33.50 -12.66
N THR A 56 41.62 -34.80 -12.73
CA THR A 56 42.84 -35.57 -12.55
C THR A 56 43.10 -36.46 -13.75
N THR A 57 44.38 -36.72 -14.01
CA THR A 57 44.82 -37.61 -15.09
C THR A 57 45.73 -38.68 -14.54
N SER A 58 45.75 -39.85 -15.18
CA SER A 58 46.65 -40.97 -14.88
C SER A 58 47.12 -41.62 -16.15
N GLY A 59 48.26 -42.32 -16.10
CA GLY A 59 48.86 -42.95 -17.29
C GLY A 59 49.63 -41.99 -18.20
N ILE A 60 50.05 -42.46 -19.31
CA ILE A 60 50.91 -41.70 -20.26
C ILE A 60 50.03 -41.25 -21.44
N ALA A 61 49.94 -39.95 -21.61
CA ALA A 61 49.32 -39.34 -22.79
C ALA A 61 50.43 -38.81 -23.72
N GLY A 62 50.14 -38.70 -25.00
CA GLY A 62 50.99 -37.99 -25.95
C GLY A 62 51.24 -36.52 -25.59
N PRO A 63 52.21 -35.85 -26.24
CA PRO A 63 52.55 -34.47 -25.98
C PRO A 63 51.38 -33.54 -26.33
N GLY A 64 51.00 -32.60 -25.42
CA GLY A 64 49.97 -31.64 -25.63
C GLY A 64 49.40 -31.13 -24.29
N PRO A 65 48.69 -29.99 -24.28
CA PRO A 65 48.17 -29.37 -23.07
C PRO A 65 46.90 -30.01 -22.55
N VAL A 66 46.61 -29.75 -21.24
CA VAL A 66 45.28 -29.86 -20.70
C VAL A 66 44.64 -28.48 -20.63
N LYS A 67 43.41 -28.35 -21.09
CA LYS A 67 42.65 -27.09 -21.08
C LYS A 67 41.32 -27.30 -20.38
N TRP A 68 40.82 -26.25 -19.74
CA TRP A 68 39.46 -26.16 -19.28
C TRP A 68 38.65 -25.28 -20.23
N LEU A 69 37.54 -25.83 -20.72
CA LEU A 69 36.60 -25.16 -21.63
C LEU A 69 35.29 -24.96 -20.97
N LYS A 70 34.66 -23.78 -21.11
CA LYS A 70 33.26 -23.52 -20.82
C LYS A 70 32.46 -23.66 -22.10
N GLY A 71 31.47 -24.58 -22.08
CA GLY A 71 30.73 -25.00 -23.28
C GLY A 71 31.51 -26.00 -24.15
N TRP A 72 30.83 -26.53 -25.16
CA TRP A 72 31.41 -27.47 -26.13
C TRP A 72 30.94 -27.10 -27.54
N GLY A 73 31.80 -27.34 -28.54
CA GLY A 73 31.53 -27.02 -29.96
C GLY A 73 31.95 -25.60 -30.34
N SER A 74 31.31 -25.02 -31.34
CA SER A 74 31.72 -23.74 -31.94
C SER A 74 31.62 -22.52 -31.02
N GLY A 75 30.92 -22.64 -29.87
CA GLY A 75 30.74 -21.57 -28.89
C GLY A 75 31.54 -21.75 -27.60
N ASN A 76 32.54 -22.66 -27.57
CA ASN A 76 33.31 -22.87 -26.36
C ASN A 76 34.23 -21.68 -26.05
N LYS A 77 34.49 -21.47 -24.75
CA LYS A 77 35.43 -20.49 -24.26
C LYS A 77 36.53 -21.18 -23.45
N THR A 78 37.81 -20.98 -23.81
CA THR A 78 38.91 -21.44 -22.98
C THR A 78 39.00 -20.62 -21.71
N ILE A 79 38.94 -21.31 -20.56
CA ILE A 79 38.99 -20.71 -19.22
C ILE A 79 40.40 -20.81 -18.63
N TYR A 80 41.06 -21.93 -18.89
CA TYR A 80 42.43 -22.23 -18.48
C TYR A 80 43.14 -23.01 -19.60
N ASP A 81 44.38 -22.66 -19.86
CA ASP A 81 45.28 -23.37 -20.77
C ASP A 81 46.61 -23.65 -20.04
N GLN A 82 47.06 -24.91 -20.02
CA GLN A 82 48.32 -25.31 -19.38
C GLN A 82 49.55 -24.62 -20.00
N LYS A 83 49.50 -24.29 -21.30
CA LYS A 83 50.61 -23.70 -22.06
C LYS A 83 50.37 -22.25 -22.47
N GLY A 84 49.21 -21.70 -22.17
CA GLY A 84 48.81 -20.36 -22.57
C GLY A 84 48.39 -19.50 -21.39
N ASP A 85 47.83 -18.33 -21.73
CA ASP A 85 47.26 -17.43 -20.74
C ASP A 85 45.97 -17.99 -20.16
N SER A 86 45.83 -17.90 -18.84
CA SER A 86 44.61 -18.18 -18.13
C SER A 86 43.92 -16.87 -17.69
N LEU A 87 42.61 -16.91 -17.48
CA LEU A 87 41.90 -15.74 -16.96
C LEU A 87 42.44 -15.36 -15.57
N PRO A 88 42.57 -14.08 -15.24
CA PRO A 88 43.13 -13.64 -13.95
C PRO A 88 42.37 -14.20 -12.72
N SER A 89 41.09 -14.56 -12.88
CA SER A 89 40.25 -15.14 -11.84
C SER A 89 40.48 -16.65 -11.67
N VAL A 90 41.23 -17.32 -12.58
CA VAL A 90 41.40 -18.77 -12.64
C VAL A 90 42.80 -19.16 -12.23
N MET A 91 42.92 -20.09 -11.31
CA MET A 91 44.21 -20.61 -10.85
C MET A 91 44.15 -22.13 -10.63
N ARG A 92 45.30 -22.80 -10.79
CA ARG A 92 45.44 -24.22 -10.44
C ARG A 92 45.41 -24.42 -8.94
N ALA A 93 44.77 -25.51 -8.50
CA ALA A 93 44.86 -25.96 -7.10
C ALA A 93 46.28 -26.38 -6.75
N VAL A 94 46.96 -27.09 -7.67
CA VAL A 94 48.35 -27.52 -7.53
C VAL A 94 49.12 -27.03 -8.75
N VAL A 95 49.94 -26.01 -8.59
CA VAL A 95 50.53 -25.20 -9.68
C VAL A 95 51.37 -26.04 -10.65
N GLU A 96 52.22 -26.93 -10.14
CA GLU A 96 53.18 -27.68 -10.98
C GLU A 96 52.82 -29.14 -11.23
N SER A 97 51.62 -29.56 -10.84
CA SER A 97 51.19 -30.96 -11.01
C SER A 97 50.99 -31.29 -12.50
N ASN A 98 51.47 -32.43 -12.91
CA ASN A 98 51.23 -33.00 -14.24
C ASN A 98 50.08 -33.99 -14.28
N THR A 99 49.45 -34.25 -13.14
CA THR A 99 48.35 -35.21 -12.99
C THR A 99 47.08 -34.61 -12.39
N ASP A 100 47.22 -33.51 -11.63
CA ASP A 100 46.08 -32.78 -11.04
C ASP A 100 45.90 -31.46 -11.80
N PHE A 101 44.80 -31.33 -12.54
CA PHE A 101 44.40 -30.17 -13.32
C PHE A 101 43.18 -29.46 -12.70
N THR A 102 42.94 -29.66 -11.43
CA THR A 102 41.93 -28.97 -10.64
C THR A 102 42.16 -27.46 -10.68
N ILE A 103 41.10 -26.71 -10.96
CA ILE A 103 41.13 -25.24 -11.01
C ILE A 103 40.19 -24.63 -9.96
N HIS A 104 40.56 -23.45 -9.51
CA HIS A 104 39.77 -22.54 -8.70
C HIS A 104 39.39 -21.32 -9.52
N ILE A 105 38.10 -20.99 -9.60
CA ILE A 105 37.61 -19.76 -10.20
C ILE A 105 37.13 -18.88 -9.05
N ARG A 106 37.83 -17.74 -8.81
CA ARG A 106 37.52 -16.80 -7.73
C ARG A 106 36.47 -15.82 -8.14
N ASN A 107 35.68 -15.34 -7.13
CA ASN A 107 34.66 -14.32 -7.31
C ASN A 107 33.67 -14.67 -8.41
N VAL A 108 33.13 -15.90 -8.35
CA VAL A 108 32.19 -16.44 -9.33
C VAL A 108 30.98 -15.54 -9.47
N GLN A 109 30.58 -15.26 -10.70
CA GLN A 109 29.45 -14.43 -11.05
C GLN A 109 28.34 -15.26 -11.73
N PRO A 110 27.12 -14.78 -11.83
CA PRO A 110 26.06 -15.48 -12.57
C PRO A 110 26.43 -15.80 -14.01
N GLU A 111 27.28 -15.01 -14.60
CA GLU A 111 27.86 -15.23 -15.95
C GLU A 111 28.68 -16.52 -16.06
N ASP A 112 29.20 -17.02 -14.94
CA ASP A 112 29.99 -18.23 -14.90
C ASP A 112 29.15 -19.52 -14.92
N MET A 113 27.81 -19.44 -14.86
CA MET A 113 26.95 -20.59 -15.09
C MET A 113 27.21 -21.25 -16.43
N GLY A 114 27.18 -22.58 -16.47
CA GLY A 114 27.36 -23.37 -17.69
C GLY A 114 28.04 -24.70 -17.42
N THR A 115 28.33 -25.44 -18.48
CA THR A 115 29.03 -26.73 -18.38
C THR A 115 30.50 -26.55 -18.69
N TYR A 116 31.36 -27.06 -17.82
CA TYR A 116 32.81 -26.96 -17.91
C TYR A 116 33.39 -28.33 -18.21
N TYR A 117 34.35 -28.37 -19.14
CA TYR A 117 34.99 -29.59 -19.59
C TYR A 117 36.51 -29.49 -19.39
N CYS A 118 37.09 -30.50 -18.75
CA CYS A 118 38.53 -30.74 -18.72
C CYS A 118 38.90 -31.57 -19.96
N VAL A 119 39.82 -31.07 -20.76
CA VAL A 119 40.13 -31.64 -22.07
C VAL A 119 41.66 -31.79 -22.24
N LYS A 120 42.10 -33.01 -22.54
CA LYS A 120 43.46 -33.34 -22.93
C LYS A 120 43.59 -33.23 -24.44
N TYR A 121 44.55 -32.46 -24.90
CA TYR A 121 44.93 -32.36 -26.29
C TYR A 121 46.25 -33.14 -26.56
N VAL A 122 46.42 -33.61 -27.78
CA VAL A 122 47.64 -34.25 -28.27
C VAL A 122 48.00 -33.58 -29.57
N LYS A 123 49.30 -33.35 -29.77
CA LYS A 123 49.81 -32.85 -31.04
C LYS A 123 49.82 -33.92 -32.10
N THR A 124 49.22 -33.63 -33.24
CA THR A 124 49.31 -34.48 -34.44
C THR A 124 50.69 -34.32 -35.10
N ASP A 125 51.00 -35.19 -36.08
CA ASP A 125 52.22 -35.11 -36.89
C ASP A 125 52.33 -33.79 -37.62
N THR A 126 51.23 -33.09 -37.87
CA THR A 126 51.14 -31.74 -38.45
C THR A 126 51.37 -30.64 -37.45
N GLY A 127 51.56 -30.93 -36.15
CA GLY A 127 51.77 -29.97 -35.07
C GLY A 127 50.48 -29.31 -34.53
N VAL A 128 49.30 -29.70 -35.02
CA VAL A 128 48.01 -29.19 -34.57
C VAL A 128 47.56 -29.93 -33.31
N ASP A 129 47.00 -29.20 -32.35
CA ASP A 129 46.43 -29.79 -31.13
C ASP A 129 45.03 -30.40 -31.43
N GLU A 130 44.90 -31.70 -31.30
CA GLU A 130 43.62 -32.43 -31.41
C GLU A 130 43.12 -32.95 -30.05
N VAL A 131 41.81 -33.03 -29.86
CA VAL A 131 41.21 -33.56 -28.64
C VAL A 131 41.48 -35.06 -28.53
N SER A 132 42.28 -35.44 -27.53
CA SER A 132 42.55 -36.83 -27.20
C SER A 132 41.51 -37.39 -26.22
N HIS A 133 41.29 -36.72 -25.09
CA HIS A 133 40.33 -37.16 -24.07
C HIS A 133 39.59 -35.93 -23.54
N ARG A 134 38.32 -36.15 -23.24
CA ARG A 134 37.42 -35.13 -22.67
C ARG A 134 36.72 -35.68 -21.45
N GLY A 135 36.64 -34.90 -20.39
CA GLY A 135 35.81 -35.15 -19.23
C GLY A 135 34.34 -35.14 -19.56
N ARG A 136 33.52 -35.70 -18.70
CA ARG A 136 32.05 -35.79 -18.87
C ARG A 136 31.36 -34.43 -18.83
N GLY A 137 32.02 -33.43 -18.27
CA GLY A 137 31.48 -32.09 -18.05
C GLY A 137 30.90 -31.94 -16.65
N THR A 138 31.13 -30.76 -16.09
CA THR A 138 30.56 -30.35 -14.80
C THR A 138 29.56 -29.21 -15.02
N GLU A 139 28.29 -29.41 -14.72
CA GLU A 139 27.28 -28.36 -14.78
C GLU A 139 27.42 -27.46 -13.56
N VAL A 140 27.73 -26.20 -13.79
CA VAL A 140 27.89 -25.17 -12.75
C VAL A 140 26.65 -24.29 -12.69
N SER A 141 26.04 -24.24 -11.50
CA SER A 141 24.92 -23.36 -11.16
C SER A 141 25.39 -22.34 -10.12
N VAL A 142 25.18 -21.07 -10.38
CA VAL A 142 25.58 -19.99 -9.47
C VAL A 142 24.38 -19.43 -8.77
N GLN A 143 24.28 -19.61 -7.46
CA GLN A 143 23.25 -19.00 -6.64
C GLN A 143 23.59 -17.54 -6.39
N ALA A 144 22.58 -16.67 -6.47
CA ALA A 144 22.73 -15.26 -6.17
C ALA A 144 21.69 -14.81 -5.15
N LYS A 145 22.12 -14.06 -4.14
CA LYS A 145 21.23 -13.52 -3.11
C LYS A 145 20.47 -12.32 -3.66
N PRO A 146 19.20 -12.12 -3.27
CA PRO A 146 18.48 -10.89 -3.58
C PRO A 146 19.20 -9.66 -3.04
N SER A 147 19.21 -8.59 -3.81
CA SER A 147 19.69 -7.27 -3.36
C SER A 147 18.83 -6.74 -2.18
N PRO A 148 19.32 -5.76 -1.41
CA PRO A 148 18.51 -5.11 -0.38
C PRO A 148 17.15 -4.64 -0.91
N LEU A 149 16.10 -4.80 -0.12
CA LEU A 149 14.75 -4.43 -0.53
C LEU A 149 14.59 -2.91 -0.60
N LEU A 150 14.01 -2.44 -1.70
CA LEU A 150 13.52 -1.09 -1.84
C LEU A 150 11.99 -1.08 -1.75
N VAL A 151 11.46 -0.39 -0.74
CA VAL A 151 10.01 -0.17 -0.61
C VAL A 151 9.72 1.28 -0.96
N SER A 152 8.87 1.50 -1.94
CA SER A 152 8.46 2.82 -2.41
C SER A 152 6.95 3.00 -2.29
N GLY A 153 6.50 4.23 -2.07
CA GLY A 153 5.11 4.64 -2.00
C GLY A 153 4.79 5.76 -3.00
N PRO A 154 3.59 6.33 -2.93
CA PRO A 154 3.18 7.43 -3.81
C PRO A 154 4.07 8.65 -3.60
N ARG A 155 4.30 9.41 -4.67
CA ARG A 155 5.10 10.65 -4.62
C ARG A 155 4.39 11.78 -3.86
N GLN A 156 3.06 11.80 -3.91
CA GLN A 156 2.23 12.80 -3.25
C GLN A 156 1.60 12.20 -2.00
N ARG A 157 1.39 13.05 -0.98
CA ARG A 157 0.66 12.65 0.22
C ARG A 157 -0.81 12.42 -0.09
N ALA A 158 -1.37 11.38 0.48
CA ALA A 158 -2.77 11.00 0.35
C ALA A 158 -3.54 11.24 1.66
N ARG A 159 -4.84 11.46 1.55
CA ARG A 159 -5.75 11.68 2.68
C ARG A 159 -6.20 10.35 3.30
N PRO A 160 -6.61 10.32 4.58
CA PRO A 160 -7.31 9.17 5.15
C PRO A 160 -8.48 8.73 4.26
N GLY A 161 -8.70 7.42 4.15
CA GLY A 161 -9.69 6.80 3.28
C GLY A 161 -9.22 6.56 1.83
N GLN A 162 -8.11 7.14 1.39
CA GLN A 162 -7.56 6.88 0.06
C GLN A 162 -6.70 5.62 0.06
N SER A 163 -6.92 4.76 -0.95
CA SER A 163 -6.08 3.59 -1.22
C SER A 163 -4.95 3.96 -2.16
N VAL A 164 -3.72 3.67 -1.75
CA VAL A 164 -2.51 4.00 -2.51
C VAL A 164 -1.61 2.76 -2.67
N PRO A 165 -0.91 2.65 -3.81
CA PRO A 165 -0.02 1.52 -4.06
C PRO A 165 1.33 1.73 -3.37
N PHE A 166 1.86 0.61 -2.85
CA PHE A 166 3.25 0.50 -2.41
C PHE A 166 3.91 -0.64 -3.15
N VAL A 167 5.15 -0.43 -3.56
CA VAL A 167 5.90 -1.37 -4.37
C VAL A 167 7.18 -1.77 -3.64
N CYS A 168 7.42 -3.08 -3.54
CA CYS A 168 8.64 -3.66 -3.01
C CYS A 168 9.42 -4.30 -4.15
N THR A 169 10.68 -3.92 -4.33
CA THR A 169 11.53 -4.44 -5.38
C THR A 169 12.83 -5.00 -4.83
N THR A 170 13.32 -6.04 -5.48
CA THR A 170 14.66 -6.59 -5.31
C THR A 170 15.10 -7.24 -6.61
N GLY A 171 16.39 -7.47 -6.78
CA GLY A 171 16.90 -8.07 -8.02
C GLY A 171 18.23 -8.76 -7.87
N GLY A 172 18.69 -9.34 -8.99
CA GLY A 172 19.97 -10.03 -9.09
C GLY A 172 20.00 -11.39 -8.41
N PHE A 173 18.86 -11.99 -8.07
CA PHE A 173 18.79 -13.28 -7.38
C PHE A 173 18.68 -14.46 -8.34
N PHE A 174 19.13 -15.63 -7.88
CA PHE A 174 18.95 -16.93 -8.50
C PHE A 174 18.93 -18.02 -7.40
N PRO A 175 18.02 -18.99 -7.46
CA PRO A 175 17.02 -19.29 -8.49
C PRO A 175 15.79 -18.36 -8.47
N GLU A 176 14.89 -18.54 -9.45
CA GLU A 176 13.69 -17.72 -9.67
C GLU A 176 12.70 -17.70 -8.49
N LYS A 177 12.58 -18.84 -7.79
CA LYS A 177 11.58 -19.03 -6.74
C LYS A 177 11.82 -18.10 -5.55
N ILE A 178 10.91 -17.16 -5.33
CA ILE A 178 10.96 -16.17 -4.27
C ILE A 178 9.60 -16.05 -3.58
N GLY A 179 9.59 -15.86 -2.26
CA GLY A 179 8.39 -15.64 -1.47
C GLY A 179 8.33 -14.20 -0.98
N VAL A 180 7.15 -13.58 -1.06
CA VAL A 180 6.93 -12.20 -0.60
C VAL A 180 5.74 -12.16 0.35
N LYS A 181 5.88 -11.47 1.47
CA LYS A 181 4.81 -11.19 2.42
C LYS A 181 4.81 -9.72 2.79
N TRP A 182 3.63 -9.17 2.99
CA TRP A 182 3.45 -7.80 3.43
C TRP A 182 2.78 -7.75 4.79
N PHE A 183 3.20 -6.77 5.60
CA PHE A 183 2.64 -6.52 6.92
C PHE A 183 2.44 -5.02 7.10
N LYS A 184 1.32 -4.63 7.70
CA LYS A 184 1.11 -3.31 8.28
C LYS A 184 1.33 -3.44 9.78
N ASN A 185 2.39 -2.84 10.30
CA ASN A 185 2.89 -3.08 11.66
C ASN A 185 3.25 -4.58 11.86
N LYS A 186 2.36 -5.37 12.47
CA LYS A 186 2.51 -6.82 12.68
C LYS A 186 1.44 -7.63 11.93
N ASP A 187 0.44 -6.96 11.37
CA ASP A 187 -0.71 -7.60 10.75
C ASP A 187 -0.42 -7.95 9.29
N PRO A 188 -0.65 -9.20 8.87
CA PRO A 188 -0.43 -9.61 7.49
C PRO A 188 -1.43 -8.95 6.56
N MET A 189 -0.94 -8.58 5.37
CA MET A 189 -1.75 -7.95 4.33
C MET A 189 -1.83 -8.83 3.08
N VAL A 190 -2.98 -8.79 2.43
CA VAL A 190 -3.17 -9.42 1.12
C VAL A 190 -2.55 -8.49 0.06
N ALA A 191 -1.63 -9.04 -0.73
CA ALA A 191 -0.98 -8.33 -1.82
C ALA A 191 -1.20 -9.05 -3.14
N GLN A 192 -0.93 -8.37 -4.24
CA GLN A 192 -0.89 -9.00 -5.55
C GLN A 192 0.25 -10.01 -5.62
N LEU A 193 0.11 -11.02 -6.47
CA LEU A 193 1.19 -11.97 -6.72
C LEU A 193 2.44 -11.21 -7.19
N PRO A 194 3.63 -11.57 -6.67
CA PRO A 194 4.86 -10.92 -7.09
C PRO A 194 5.13 -11.19 -8.58
N GLN A 195 5.52 -10.16 -9.28
CA GLN A 195 5.99 -10.26 -10.65
C GLN A 195 7.49 -10.53 -10.62
N VAL A 196 7.90 -11.65 -11.21
CA VAL A 196 9.29 -12.04 -11.36
C VAL A 196 9.65 -11.97 -12.84
N THR A 197 10.73 -11.28 -13.16
CA THR A 197 11.19 -11.11 -14.54
C THR A 197 12.65 -11.52 -14.63
N GLU A 198 13.01 -12.25 -15.69
CA GLU A 198 14.40 -12.55 -15.97
C GLU A 198 15.16 -11.25 -16.27
N TRP A 199 16.31 -11.12 -15.65
CA TRP A 199 17.26 -10.04 -15.84
C TRP A 199 18.51 -10.59 -16.53
N ARG A 200 19.58 -9.83 -16.56
CA ARG A 200 20.83 -10.25 -17.20
C ARG A 200 21.32 -11.59 -16.65
N MET A 201 21.87 -12.45 -17.52
CA MET A 201 22.62 -13.67 -17.17
C MET A 201 21.87 -14.65 -16.24
N LYS A 202 20.60 -14.93 -16.54
CA LYS A 202 19.76 -15.87 -15.75
C LYS A 202 19.52 -15.47 -14.30
N THR A 203 19.71 -14.21 -13.94
CA THR A 203 19.24 -13.68 -12.68
C THR A 203 17.83 -13.09 -12.82
N TYR A 204 17.16 -12.89 -11.70
CA TYR A 204 15.79 -12.43 -11.67
C TYR A 204 15.63 -11.14 -10.88
N ASN A 205 14.67 -10.34 -11.31
CA ASN A 205 14.16 -9.21 -10.55
C ASN A 205 12.74 -9.50 -10.09
N MET A 206 12.38 -9.00 -8.93
CA MET A 206 11.04 -9.14 -8.36
C MET A 206 10.45 -7.77 -8.05
N SER A 207 9.17 -7.61 -8.38
CA SER A 207 8.33 -6.49 -7.97
C SER A 207 7.04 -7.02 -7.36
N SER A 208 6.69 -6.55 -6.17
CA SER A 208 5.45 -6.89 -5.48
C SER A 208 4.72 -5.62 -5.07
N THR A 209 3.42 -5.55 -5.38
CA THR A 209 2.58 -4.39 -5.09
C THR A 209 1.51 -4.73 -4.07
N VAL A 210 1.31 -3.83 -3.10
CA VAL A 210 0.20 -3.89 -2.14
C VAL A 210 -0.57 -2.58 -2.16
N MET A 211 -1.90 -2.66 -2.11
CA MET A 211 -2.78 -1.50 -1.95
C MET A 211 -3.05 -1.28 -0.46
N VAL A 212 -2.81 -0.06 0.02
CA VAL A 212 -3.03 0.32 1.42
C VAL A 212 -4.01 1.47 1.47
N THR A 213 -5.14 1.26 2.13
CA THR A 213 -6.07 2.34 2.49
C THR A 213 -5.53 3.02 3.74
N LEU A 214 -5.07 4.26 3.57
CA LEU A 214 -4.50 5.05 4.65
C LEU A 214 -5.59 5.44 5.65
N GLN A 215 -5.24 5.40 6.93
CA GLN A 215 -6.11 5.81 8.03
C GLN A 215 -5.46 6.97 8.80
N LYS A 216 -6.24 7.65 9.63
CA LYS A 216 -5.77 8.77 10.43
C LYS A 216 -4.69 8.38 11.45
N ASP A 217 -4.79 7.17 11.98
CA ASP A 217 -3.86 6.55 12.93
C ASP A 217 -2.57 6.02 12.30
N ASP A 218 -2.47 6.02 10.96
CA ASP A 218 -1.26 5.57 10.25
C ASP A 218 -0.06 6.52 10.38
N VAL A 219 -0.20 7.62 11.09
CA VAL A 219 0.93 8.50 11.41
C VAL A 219 2.10 7.74 12.05
N ARG A 220 1.82 6.69 12.83
CA ARG A 220 2.83 5.86 13.50
C ARG A 220 3.01 4.49 12.88
N SER A 221 2.26 4.19 11.84
CA SER A 221 2.25 2.86 11.21
C SER A 221 3.43 2.68 10.26
N GLN A 222 3.91 1.45 10.22
CA GLN A 222 4.98 1.00 9.35
C GLN A 222 4.49 -0.11 8.43
N LEU A 223 4.79 0.02 7.14
CA LEU A 223 4.60 -1.03 6.15
C LEU A 223 5.90 -1.84 6.04
N ILE A 224 5.80 -3.16 6.03
CA ILE A 224 6.95 -4.07 5.97
C ILE A 224 6.74 -5.02 4.80
N CYS A 225 7.71 -5.06 3.90
CA CYS A 225 7.87 -6.10 2.89
C CYS A 225 8.88 -7.11 3.39
N GLU A 226 8.50 -8.38 3.46
CA GLU A 226 9.36 -9.49 3.86
C GLU A 226 9.56 -10.43 2.66
N VAL A 227 10.82 -10.72 2.35
CA VAL A 227 11.19 -11.58 1.23
C VAL A 227 11.95 -12.79 1.73
N GLN A 228 11.51 -13.97 1.30
CA GLN A 228 12.15 -15.27 1.55
C GLN A 228 12.73 -15.81 0.25
N HIS A 229 13.99 -16.24 0.32
CA HIS A 229 14.69 -16.87 -0.80
C HIS A 229 15.60 -17.98 -0.29
N SER A 230 15.84 -19.03 -1.12
CA SER A 230 16.63 -20.21 -0.73
C SER A 230 18.07 -19.87 -0.33
N THR A 231 18.62 -18.78 -0.84
CA THR A 231 19.99 -18.33 -0.56
C THR A 231 20.12 -17.51 0.74
N LEU A 232 19.00 -17.21 1.40
CA LEU A 232 18.98 -16.37 2.59
C LEU A 232 18.81 -17.22 3.86
N PRO A 233 19.63 -17.03 4.89
CA PRO A 233 19.47 -17.73 6.17
C PRO A 233 18.26 -17.22 6.95
N ALA A 234 17.82 -15.97 6.71
CA ALA A 234 16.66 -15.35 7.30
C ALA A 234 16.00 -14.41 6.28
N PRO A 235 14.69 -14.15 6.40
CA PRO A 235 13.98 -13.26 5.48
C PRO A 235 14.55 -11.83 5.47
N LEU A 236 14.70 -11.24 4.29
CA LEU A 236 14.97 -9.81 4.13
C LEU A 236 13.73 -9.01 4.47
N ARG A 237 13.92 -7.84 5.10
CA ARG A 237 12.83 -6.93 5.45
C ARG A 237 13.10 -5.52 4.96
N GLY A 238 12.22 -5.01 4.10
CA GLY A 238 12.13 -3.60 3.71
C GLY A 238 11.03 -2.91 4.52
N ARG A 239 11.28 -1.66 4.96
CA ARG A 239 10.35 -0.91 5.82
C ARG A 239 10.03 0.44 5.19
N PHE A 240 8.78 0.89 5.36
CA PHE A 240 8.32 2.17 4.89
C PHE A 240 7.39 2.81 5.93
N GLN A 241 7.67 4.04 6.34
CA GLN A 241 6.83 4.79 7.30
C GLN A 241 5.65 5.43 6.56
N LEU A 242 4.42 5.05 6.92
CA LEU A 242 3.21 5.56 6.27
C LEU A 242 3.00 7.05 6.47
N SER A 243 3.52 7.61 7.56
CA SER A 243 3.52 9.07 7.82
C SER A 243 4.16 9.88 6.69
N SER A 244 5.13 9.34 5.99
CA SER A 244 5.81 10.06 4.89
C SER A 244 4.89 10.39 3.72
N VAL A 245 3.82 9.62 3.53
CA VAL A 245 2.84 9.77 2.44
C VAL A 245 1.43 10.10 2.92
N LEU A 246 1.23 10.25 4.23
CA LEU A 246 -0.05 10.60 4.83
C LEU A 246 -0.21 12.11 4.96
N ARG A 247 -1.39 12.63 4.64
CA ARG A 247 -1.82 13.99 4.95
C ARG A 247 -3.20 13.94 5.58
N VAL A 248 -3.30 14.31 6.85
CA VAL A 248 -4.56 14.48 7.57
C VAL A 248 -4.92 15.97 7.54
N PRO A 249 -5.98 16.37 6.82
CA PRO A 249 -6.40 17.77 6.80
C PRO A 249 -6.90 18.20 8.19
N PRO A 250 -6.69 19.47 8.58
CA PRO A 250 -7.14 19.97 9.87
C PRO A 250 -8.66 20.10 9.96
N SER A 251 -9.18 19.96 11.18
CA SER A 251 -10.47 20.50 11.59
C SER A 251 -10.23 21.87 12.21
N VAL A 252 -10.91 22.90 11.71
CA VAL A 252 -10.66 24.29 12.14
C VAL A 252 -11.93 24.89 12.72
N GLU A 253 -11.78 25.53 13.87
CA GLU A 253 -12.83 26.24 14.58
C GLU A 253 -12.37 27.63 14.95
N VAL A 254 -13.21 28.66 14.69
CA VAL A 254 -12.96 30.05 15.08
C VAL A 254 -14.01 30.48 16.09
N ARG A 255 -13.57 30.99 17.24
CA ARG A 255 -14.43 31.47 18.31
C ARG A 255 -14.04 32.89 18.70
N ALA A 256 -15.05 33.69 19.06
CA ALA A 256 -14.90 35.00 19.65
C ALA A 256 -15.31 34.96 21.15
N GLU A 257 -14.46 35.42 22.02
CA GLU A 257 -14.72 35.41 23.46
C GLU A 257 -14.28 36.74 24.09
N PRO A 258 -15.20 37.45 24.80
CA PRO A 258 -16.63 37.23 24.94
C PRO A 258 -17.42 37.60 23.68
N SER A 259 -18.64 37.03 23.52
CA SER A 259 -19.57 37.40 22.44
C SER A 259 -21.01 37.25 22.92
N PRO A 260 -21.85 38.28 22.83
CA PRO A 260 -21.54 39.65 22.38
C PRO A 260 -20.65 40.42 23.36
N ILE A 261 -19.99 41.47 22.86
CA ILE A 261 -19.08 42.31 23.65
C ILE A 261 -19.61 43.77 23.73
N GLU A 262 -19.30 44.46 24.80
CA GLU A 262 -19.60 45.90 24.95
C GLU A 262 -18.58 46.75 24.18
N VAL A 263 -19.03 47.93 23.72
CA VAL A 263 -18.19 48.90 23.03
C VAL A 263 -16.95 49.28 23.88
N ASN A 264 -15.81 49.48 23.22
CA ASN A 264 -14.50 49.79 23.79
C ASN A 264 -13.81 48.63 24.56
N ASN A 265 -14.42 47.47 24.68
CA ASN A 265 -13.76 46.30 25.24
C ASN A 265 -12.99 45.53 24.16
N THR A 266 -12.06 44.66 24.59
CA THR A 266 -11.29 43.79 23.69
C THR A 266 -11.90 42.40 23.61
N VAL A 267 -12.12 41.90 22.41
CA VAL A 267 -12.53 40.53 22.13
C VAL A 267 -11.37 39.72 21.60
N VAL A 268 -11.22 38.52 22.10
CA VAL A 268 -10.19 37.56 21.63
C VAL A 268 -10.79 36.58 20.64
N PHE A 269 -10.35 36.66 19.41
CA PHE A 269 -10.67 35.61 18.42
C PHE A 269 -9.62 34.51 18.53
N THR A 270 -10.09 33.29 18.72
CA THR A 270 -9.24 32.10 18.81
C THR A 270 -9.51 31.22 17.61
N CYS A 271 -8.48 30.92 16.82
CA CYS A 271 -8.48 29.92 15.77
C CYS A 271 -7.84 28.64 16.29
N LEU A 272 -8.62 27.56 16.34
CA LEU A 272 -8.18 26.27 16.82
C LEU A 272 -8.15 25.30 15.66
N VAL A 273 -6.95 24.93 15.24
CA VAL A 273 -6.66 24.01 14.14
C VAL A 273 -6.29 22.66 14.74
N LYS A 274 -7.15 21.64 14.59
CA LYS A 274 -7.04 20.36 15.31
C LYS A 274 -6.74 19.19 14.39
N GLU A 275 -6.04 18.20 14.96
CA GLU A 275 -5.90 16.84 14.44
C GLU A 275 -5.35 16.75 13.01
N PHE A 276 -4.37 17.54 12.67
CA PHE A 276 -3.74 17.54 11.36
C PHE A 276 -2.36 16.85 11.36
N TYR A 277 -1.92 16.45 10.17
CA TYR A 277 -0.60 15.92 9.90
C TYR A 277 -0.22 16.18 8.42
N PRO A 278 1.01 16.58 8.08
CA PRO A 278 2.16 16.90 8.96
C PRO A 278 2.01 18.23 9.71
N ALA A 279 2.96 18.54 10.57
CA ALA A 279 3.01 19.77 11.37
C ALA A 279 3.12 21.08 10.56
N LYS A 280 3.31 20.98 9.24
CA LYS A 280 3.50 22.13 8.34
C LYS A 280 2.18 22.87 8.12
N VAL A 281 1.93 23.87 8.92
CA VAL A 281 0.73 24.72 8.87
C VAL A 281 1.11 26.18 9.11
N SER A 282 0.43 27.11 8.46
CA SER A 282 0.51 28.53 8.73
C SER A 282 -0.88 29.14 8.86
N ILE A 283 -0.98 30.17 9.71
CA ILE A 283 -2.22 30.90 9.95
C ILE A 283 -1.94 32.39 9.67
N SER A 284 -2.86 33.04 8.96
CA SER A 284 -2.96 34.48 8.82
C SER A 284 -4.35 34.94 9.22
N TRP A 285 -4.43 36.10 9.85
CA TRP A 285 -5.69 36.69 10.25
C TRP A 285 -6.11 37.83 9.33
N LEU A 286 -7.37 37.89 8.97
CA LEU A 286 -7.94 38.93 8.12
C LEU A 286 -9.17 39.55 8.80
N GLU A 287 -9.29 40.86 8.77
CA GLU A 287 -10.49 41.63 9.13
C GLU A 287 -11.12 42.15 7.83
N ASN A 288 -12.33 41.73 7.51
CA ASN A 288 -13.03 42.08 6.28
C ASN A 288 -12.19 41.85 4.99
N GLY A 289 -11.32 40.81 5.00
CA GLY A 289 -10.45 40.45 3.87
C GLY A 289 -9.08 41.15 3.86
N ILE A 290 -8.80 42.04 4.81
CA ILE A 290 -7.50 42.74 4.97
C ILE A 290 -6.69 42.04 6.04
N GLU A 291 -5.43 41.72 5.75
CA GLU A 291 -4.54 41.03 6.69
C GLU A 291 -4.23 41.94 7.90
N ILE A 292 -4.43 41.36 9.09
CA ILE A 292 -4.12 42.02 10.37
C ILE A 292 -2.95 41.29 11.06
N LYS A 293 -2.07 42.02 11.70
CA LYS A 293 -0.94 41.44 12.44
C LYS A 293 -1.46 40.88 13.76
N ALA A 294 -1.29 39.54 13.96
CA ALA A 294 -1.50 38.92 15.25
C ALA A 294 -0.22 39.08 16.09
N GLU A 295 -0.27 39.79 17.20
CA GLU A 295 0.86 39.90 18.13
C GLU A 295 1.08 38.63 18.97
N ASN A 296 0.15 37.68 18.94
CA ASN A 296 0.14 36.49 19.79
C ASN A 296 0.73 35.26 19.14
N VAL A 297 1.58 34.58 19.92
CA VAL A 297 2.33 33.39 19.54
C VAL A 297 1.38 32.21 19.27
N SER A 298 1.41 31.74 18.05
CA SER A 298 0.75 30.46 17.71
C SER A 298 1.45 29.31 18.44
N ARG A 299 0.70 28.56 19.24
CA ARG A 299 1.22 27.40 19.98
C ARG A 299 0.87 26.11 19.28
N LEU A 300 1.90 25.48 18.70
CA LEU A 300 1.81 24.14 18.12
C LEU A 300 2.03 23.09 19.22
N SER A 301 1.17 22.09 19.31
CA SER A 301 1.30 20.94 20.20
C SER A 301 1.09 19.63 19.45
N GLU A 302 1.83 18.58 19.83
CA GLU A 302 1.63 17.25 19.34
C GLU A 302 0.69 16.48 20.27
N LEU A 303 -0.33 15.86 19.68
CA LEU A 303 -1.29 15.01 20.37
C LEU A 303 -0.72 13.59 20.60
N PRO A 304 -1.21 12.84 21.59
CA PRO A 304 -0.74 11.47 21.89
C PRO A 304 -0.77 10.52 20.69
N GLN A 305 -1.66 10.75 19.72
CA GLN A 305 -1.76 9.94 18.49
C GLN A 305 -0.71 10.29 17.42
N GLY A 306 0.10 11.35 17.61
CA GLY A 306 1.08 11.85 16.64
C GLY A 306 0.50 12.83 15.63
N LEU A 307 -0.74 13.27 15.84
CA LEU A 307 -1.35 14.39 15.12
C LEU A 307 -0.99 15.71 15.82
N PHE A 308 -1.23 16.81 15.13
CA PHE A 308 -0.90 18.13 15.64
C PHE A 308 -2.15 18.98 15.90
N GLU A 309 -2.01 19.91 16.84
CA GLU A 309 -2.96 20.96 17.13
C GLU A 309 -2.23 22.29 17.17
N LEU A 310 -2.82 23.32 16.55
CA LEU A 310 -2.29 24.69 16.57
C LEU A 310 -3.39 25.62 17.05
N ARG A 311 -3.07 26.44 18.07
CA ARG A 311 -3.94 27.50 18.57
C ARG A 311 -3.31 28.86 18.26
N SER A 312 -4.05 29.71 17.57
CA SER A 312 -3.69 31.11 17.29
C SER A 312 -4.77 32.03 17.79
N GLN A 313 -4.37 33.20 18.32
CA GLN A 313 -5.29 34.18 18.85
C GLN A 313 -4.97 35.55 18.28
N VAL A 314 -6.00 36.37 18.09
CA VAL A 314 -5.89 37.79 17.74
C VAL A 314 -6.86 38.58 18.61
N GLU A 315 -6.38 39.72 19.10
CA GLU A 315 -7.18 40.65 19.88
C GLU A 315 -7.72 41.75 18.97
N VAL A 316 -9.03 41.99 19.06
CA VAL A 316 -9.73 43.03 18.28
C VAL A 316 -10.48 43.93 19.24
N GLN A 317 -10.27 45.26 19.12
CA GLN A 317 -11.02 46.21 19.90
C GLN A 317 -12.41 46.45 19.33
N ALA A 318 -13.43 46.30 20.15
CA ALA A 318 -14.83 46.48 19.77
C ALA A 318 -15.17 47.96 19.64
N MET A 319 -15.14 48.50 18.44
CA MET A 319 -15.61 49.84 18.10
C MET A 319 -16.96 49.74 17.39
N GLU A 320 -17.87 50.71 17.63
CA GLU A 320 -19.22 50.67 17.02
C GLU A 320 -19.20 50.48 15.51
N GLU A 321 -18.24 51.07 14.81
CA GLU A 321 -18.02 50.98 13.37
C GLU A 321 -17.57 49.57 12.92
N LYS A 322 -17.09 48.74 13.83
CA LYS A 322 -16.67 47.35 13.58
C LYS A 322 -17.76 46.32 13.87
N ASN A 323 -18.94 46.76 14.30
CA ASN A 323 -20.05 45.83 14.53
C ASN A 323 -20.43 45.10 13.20
N GLY A 324 -20.48 43.79 13.23
CA GLY A 324 -20.71 42.96 12.04
C GLY A 324 -19.44 42.70 11.22
N SER A 325 -18.26 43.17 11.60
CA SER A 325 -17.01 42.86 10.94
C SER A 325 -16.70 41.35 11.00
N THR A 326 -16.22 40.83 9.89
CA THR A 326 -15.85 39.40 9.74
C THR A 326 -14.38 39.22 10.02
N ILE A 327 -14.04 38.49 11.06
CA ILE A 327 -12.67 38.10 11.38
C ILE A 327 -12.43 36.71 10.87
N THR A 328 -11.46 36.57 9.96
CA THR A 328 -11.17 35.34 9.23
C THR A 328 -9.80 34.79 9.61
N CYS A 329 -9.78 33.52 10.02
CA CYS A 329 -8.57 32.74 10.16
C CYS A 329 -8.31 32.02 8.82
N MET A 330 -7.28 32.42 8.12
CA MET A 330 -6.83 31.77 6.88
C MET A 330 -5.77 30.74 7.22
N VAL A 331 -6.03 29.47 6.91
CA VAL A 331 -5.17 28.34 7.24
C VAL A 331 -4.58 27.75 5.97
N VAL A 332 -3.25 27.62 5.90
CA VAL A 332 -2.53 26.91 4.83
C VAL A 332 -1.85 25.70 5.45
N HIS A 333 -2.26 24.49 5.02
CA HIS A 333 -1.71 23.24 5.52
C HIS A 333 -1.00 22.46 4.42
N ASP A 334 0.26 22.05 4.68
CA ASP A 334 1.08 21.19 3.79
C ASP A 334 1.11 21.71 2.34
N ALA A 335 1.30 23.03 2.19
CA ALA A 335 1.33 23.75 0.90
C ALA A 335 0.07 23.54 0.01
N GLN A 336 -1.08 23.25 0.62
CA GLN A 336 -2.37 23.22 -0.08
C GLN A 336 -2.93 24.64 -0.22
N ALA A 337 -4.02 24.75 -1.01
CA ALA A 337 -4.75 25.99 -1.13
C ALA A 337 -5.21 26.52 0.24
N PRO A 338 -5.16 27.84 0.49
CA PRO A 338 -5.66 28.45 1.70
C PRO A 338 -7.13 28.11 1.94
N ALA A 339 -7.48 27.83 3.19
CA ALA A 339 -8.86 27.64 3.63
C ALA A 339 -9.22 28.73 4.66
N ASN A 340 -10.38 29.36 4.46
CA ASN A 340 -10.85 30.46 5.28
C ASN A 340 -11.94 30.01 6.24
N TYR A 341 -11.81 30.40 7.52
CA TYR A 341 -12.76 30.13 8.58
C TYR A 341 -13.03 31.44 9.33
N SER A 342 -14.30 31.84 9.45
CA SER A 342 -14.65 33.17 9.91
C SER A 342 -15.58 33.15 11.10
N ALA A 343 -15.47 34.16 11.95
CA ALA A 343 -16.44 34.51 12.97
C ALA A 343 -16.78 36.02 12.87
N VAL A 344 -17.99 36.40 13.29
CA VAL A 344 -18.46 37.79 13.22
C VAL A 344 -18.31 38.44 14.59
N LEU A 345 -17.82 39.67 14.58
CA LEU A 345 -17.75 40.54 15.77
C LEU A 345 -19.16 41.10 16.05
N TRP A 346 -19.74 40.66 17.15
CA TRP A 346 -21.04 41.16 17.64
C TRP A 346 -20.85 42.10 18.84
N ILE A 347 -21.31 43.36 18.66
CA ILE A 347 -21.22 44.38 19.70
C ILE A 347 -22.60 44.63 20.27
N SER A 348 -22.76 44.49 21.58
CA SER A 348 -24.01 44.81 22.28
C SER A 348 -24.06 46.30 22.60
N ASN A 349 -25.03 47.01 22.01
CA ASN A 349 -25.32 48.39 22.44
C ASN A 349 -26.19 48.33 23.69
N THR A 350 -25.66 48.70 24.82
CA THR A 350 -26.36 48.70 26.13
C THR A 350 -27.63 49.58 26.15
N ALA A 351 -27.76 50.50 25.19
CA ALA A 351 -28.94 51.36 25.05
C ALA A 351 -30.19 50.64 24.47
N GLU A 352 -30.04 49.58 23.67
CA GLU A 352 -31.17 48.86 23.12
C GLU A 352 -31.68 47.71 24.04
N GLY A 353 -30.79 47.19 24.91
CA GLY A 353 -31.16 46.13 25.88
C GLY A 353 -32.13 46.62 26.93
N LEU A 354 -31.94 47.83 27.48
CA LEU A 354 -32.86 48.39 28.50
C LEU A 354 -34.23 48.76 27.91
N SER A 355 -34.31 49.16 26.64
CA SER A 355 -35.58 49.51 25.99
C SER A 355 -36.42 48.29 25.66
N LYS A 356 -35.83 47.17 25.23
CA LYS A 356 -36.53 45.93 24.90
C LYS A 356 -36.98 45.17 26.14
N GLU A 357 -36.18 45.14 27.21
CA GLU A 357 -36.55 44.47 28.46
C GLU A 357 -37.67 45.26 29.19
N SER A 358 -37.63 46.60 29.17
CA SER A 358 -38.72 47.44 29.69
C SER A 358 -40.00 47.38 28.88
N GLN A 359 -39.92 47.11 27.58
CA GLN A 359 -41.08 46.94 26.70
C GLN A 359 -41.72 45.56 26.85
N MET A 360 -40.93 44.52 26.96
CA MET A 360 -41.40 43.15 27.22
C MET A 360 -42.09 43.00 28.55
N ILE A 361 -41.58 43.64 29.64
CA ILE A 361 -42.22 43.63 30.96
C ILE A 361 -43.55 44.39 30.95
N LYS A 362 -43.69 45.45 30.14
CA LYS A 362 -44.97 46.20 30.00
C LYS A 362 -46.00 45.40 29.21
N ASP A 363 -45.61 44.68 28.18
CA ASP A 363 -46.52 43.86 27.36
C ASP A 363 -47.01 42.63 28.13
N ASP A 364 -46.16 41.98 28.93
CA ASP A 364 -46.58 40.87 29.80
C ASP A 364 -47.52 41.32 30.91
N MET A 365 -47.26 42.50 31.57
CA MET A 365 -48.22 43.05 32.55
C MET A 365 -49.56 43.37 31.92
N LEU A 366 -49.60 43.91 30.69
CA LEU A 366 -50.83 44.21 29.98
C LEU A 366 -51.65 42.93 29.70
N ILE A 367 -50.98 41.84 29.30
CA ILE A 367 -51.59 40.57 29.08
C ILE A 367 -52.23 40.01 30.37
N TYR A 368 -51.53 40.07 31.51
CA TYR A 368 -52.07 39.62 32.78
C TYR A 368 -53.26 40.47 33.24
N ILE A 369 -53.28 41.79 33.01
CA ILE A 369 -54.41 42.67 33.31
C ILE A 369 -55.61 42.30 32.43
N VAL A 370 -55.44 42.09 31.11
CA VAL A 370 -56.51 41.74 30.20
C VAL A 370 -57.09 40.36 30.56
N VAL A 371 -56.26 39.39 30.84
CA VAL A 371 -56.74 38.05 31.27
C VAL A 371 -57.52 38.15 32.60
N GLY A 372 -57.03 38.92 33.56
CA GLY A 372 -57.69 39.15 34.84
C GLY A 372 -59.12 39.76 34.67
N VAL A 373 -59.22 40.77 33.80
CA VAL A 373 -60.50 41.42 33.49
C VAL A 373 -61.50 40.45 32.80
N VAL A 374 -61.04 39.68 31.84
CA VAL A 374 -61.83 38.67 31.14
C VAL A 374 -62.30 37.60 32.10
N CYS A 375 -61.44 37.12 33.01
CA CYS A 375 -61.88 36.17 34.05
C CYS A 375 -62.90 36.72 34.98
N MET A 376 -62.77 37.96 35.43
CA MET A 376 -63.74 38.64 36.29
C MET A 376 -65.14 38.76 35.59
N VAL A 377 -65.14 39.17 34.32
CA VAL A 377 -66.38 39.23 33.52
C VAL A 377 -67.01 37.86 33.36
N LEU A 378 -66.23 36.81 33.11
CA LEU A 378 -66.77 35.45 33.02
C LEU A 378 -67.35 34.97 34.35
N VAL A 379 -66.72 35.23 35.48
CA VAL A 379 -67.29 34.92 36.83
C VAL A 379 -68.55 35.65 37.07
N LEU A 380 -68.67 36.93 36.75
CA LEU A 380 -69.91 37.71 36.87
C LEU A 380 -71.06 37.17 35.97
N LEU A 381 -70.72 36.77 34.73
CA LEU A 381 -71.73 36.15 33.84
C LEU A 381 -72.19 34.81 34.36
N VAL A 382 -71.29 33.97 34.88
CA VAL A 382 -71.71 32.70 35.50
C VAL A 382 -72.61 32.95 36.75
N ALA A 383 -72.23 33.91 37.59
CA ALA A 383 -73.01 34.30 38.74
C ALA A 383 -74.41 34.83 38.35
N ALA A 384 -74.52 35.66 37.30
CA ALA A 384 -75.71 36.16 36.73
C ALA A 384 -76.65 35.00 36.19
N ILE A 385 -76.02 34.06 35.46
CA ILE A 385 -76.74 32.86 34.93
C ILE A 385 -77.26 32.00 36.09
N LEU A 386 -76.42 31.75 37.09
CA LEU A 386 -76.86 31.00 38.29
C LEU A 386 -77.95 31.73 39.06
N TYR A 387 -77.90 33.05 39.15
CA TYR A 387 -78.99 33.88 39.75
C TYR A 387 -80.24 33.74 38.92
N LEU A 388 -80.20 33.86 37.60
CA LEU A 388 -81.40 33.70 36.74
C LEU A 388 -81.94 32.26 36.77
N ILE A 389 -81.14 31.23 36.91
CA ILE A 389 -81.55 29.86 37.08
C ILE A 389 -82.32 29.71 38.45
N ARG A 390 -81.78 30.31 39.54
CA ARG A 390 -82.44 30.30 40.83
C ARG A 390 -83.80 31.05 40.82
N VAL A 391 -83.82 32.19 40.11
CA VAL A 391 -85.11 32.94 39.95
C VAL A 391 -86.11 32.16 39.09
N LYS A 392 -85.67 31.38 38.10
CA LYS A 392 -86.56 30.48 37.32
C LYS A 392 -87.04 29.25 38.10
N GLN A 393 -86.23 28.74 39.05
CA GLN A 393 -86.63 27.60 39.88
C GLN A 393 -87.73 27.95 40.95
N ILE A 394 -87.93 29.22 41.25
CA ILE A 394 -88.94 29.70 42.19
C ILE A 394 -90.33 29.84 41.51
N LYS A 395 -90.42 29.80 40.19
CA LYS A 395 -91.71 29.90 39.44
C LYS A 395 -91.96 28.66 38.58
N GLY A 396 -92.25 27.52 39.16
CA GLY A 396 -92.70 26.38 38.35
C GLY A 396 -92.73 25.04 39.07
N LYS A 397 -93.69 24.88 40.01
CA LYS A 397 -94.15 23.55 40.38
C LYS A 397 -95.31 23.22 39.46
N SER A 398 -95.17 22.15 38.71
CA SER A 398 -96.22 21.12 38.49
C SER A 398 -95.71 20.06 37.50
N SER A 399 -95.72 18.84 37.98
CA SER A 399 -95.62 17.56 37.30
C SER A 399 -96.88 17.26 36.46
N PRO A 400 -97.13 16.12 35.75
CA PRO A 400 -96.34 14.88 35.70
C PRO A 400 -96.34 14.14 34.32
N SER A 401 -95.59 13.04 34.33
CA SER A 401 -95.82 11.74 33.67
C SER A 401 -95.67 11.54 32.16
N ALA A 402 -94.94 10.66 31.83
CA ALA A 402 -95.09 9.29 31.34
C ALA A 402 -94.18 8.86 30.15
N ARG A 403 -93.46 7.91 30.43
CA ARG A 403 -93.38 6.57 29.86
C ARG A 403 -92.76 6.33 28.46
N LEU A 404 -91.79 5.43 28.53
CA LEU A 404 -91.47 4.25 27.71
C LEU A 404 -90.75 4.48 26.37
N HIS A 405 -89.64 3.94 26.13
CA HIS A 405 -89.14 2.57 25.91
C HIS A 405 -87.63 2.56 25.61
N GLU A 406 -87.01 1.64 26.27
CA GLU A 406 -85.73 0.97 25.94
C GLU A 406 -85.83 0.12 24.64
N PRO A 407 -84.80 -0.53 24.04
CA PRO A 407 -83.57 -1.01 24.67
C PRO A 407 -82.30 -0.99 23.83
N GLU A 408 -81.23 -1.20 24.57
CA GLU A 408 -80.06 -2.10 24.31
C GLU A 408 -79.24 -1.90 23.06
N LYS A 409 -77.90 -1.97 23.15
CA LYS A 409 -76.91 -2.88 23.73
C LYS A 409 -75.54 -2.25 23.73
N SER A 410 -74.87 -2.33 24.82
CA SER A 410 -73.62 -2.96 25.20
C SER A 410 -72.47 -2.75 24.22
N SER A 411 -71.27 -2.49 24.63
CA SER A 411 -70.46 -3.05 25.71
C SER A 411 -69.15 -2.28 25.88
N GLU A 412 -68.82 -2.15 27.10
CA GLU A 412 -67.52 -2.44 27.75
C GLU A 412 -66.33 -1.56 27.48
N ALA A 413 -66.00 -0.86 28.54
CA ALA A 413 -64.75 -0.29 28.89
C ALA A 413 -63.73 -1.37 29.23
N THR A 414 -62.47 -1.19 28.81
CA THR A 414 -61.39 -1.69 29.62
C THR A 414 -60.25 -0.67 29.55
N THR A 415 -59.95 -0.13 30.67
CA THR A 415 -58.82 0.63 31.07
C THR A 415 -57.57 -0.28 30.97
N GLN A 416 -56.53 0.09 30.24
CA GLN A 416 -55.19 -0.46 30.49
C GLN A 416 -54.12 0.63 30.41
N GLU A 417 -53.38 0.60 31.42
CA GLU A 417 -52.25 1.33 31.89
C GLU A 417 -51.15 1.43 30.82
N SER A 418 -50.53 2.60 30.64
CA SER A 418 -49.47 2.88 29.71
C SER A 418 -48.12 2.50 30.30
N ASP A 419 -47.46 1.55 29.66
CA ASP A 419 -46.03 1.22 29.82
C ASP A 419 -45.17 2.16 28.95
N PRO A 420 -44.08 2.76 29.48
CA PRO A 420 -43.34 3.82 28.79
C PRO A 420 -42.23 3.36 27.86
N ASN A 421 -42.24 2.15 27.31
CA ASN A 421 -41.16 1.63 26.45
C ASN A 421 -41.64 1.10 25.10
N ASN A 422 -42.36 1.91 24.31
CA ASN A 422 -42.65 1.51 22.93
C ASN A 422 -42.21 2.60 21.95
N LEU A 423 -41.03 2.41 21.39
CA LEU A 423 -40.49 3.17 20.26
C LEU A 423 -41.28 2.79 19.00
N THR A 424 -42.12 3.68 18.56
CA THR A 424 -42.84 3.56 17.29
C THR A 424 -41.90 3.86 16.15
N TYR A 425 -41.51 2.87 15.35
CA TYR A 425 -40.84 3.05 14.08
C TYR A 425 -41.85 3.65 13.07
N ALA A 426 -41.49 4.81 12.55
CA ALA A 426 -42.18 5.36 11.40
C ALA A 426 -41.81 4.54 10.16
N ASP A 427 -42.79 4.00 9.50
CA ASP A 427 -42.66 3.26 8.25
C ASP A 427 -42.32 4.27 7.12
N LEU A 428 -41.05 4.34 6.74
CA LEU A 428 -40.56 5.16 5.65
C LEU A 428 -40.81 4.43 4.32
N ASN A 429 -41.72 4.96 3.54
CA ASN A 429 -42.06 4.45 2.22
C ASN A 429 -40.93 4.72 1.23
N PHE A 430 -40.06 3.71 0.97
CA PHE A 430 -38.89 3.75 0.14
C PHE A 430 -39.15 3.63 -1.38
N ASP A 431 -40.37 3.53 -1.84
CA ASP A 431 -40.68 3.33 -3.25
C ASP A 431 -40.38 4.55 -4.15
N LYS A 432 -40.26 5.74 -3.58
CA LYS A 432 -39.92 6.95 -4.32
C LYS A 432 -38.40 7.14 -4.46
N GLU A 433 -37.60 6.63 -3.52
CA GLU A 433 -36.12 6.70 -3.60
C GLU A 433 -35.51 5.64 -4.49
N ARG A 434 -36.10 4.46 -4.63
CA ARG A 434 -35.59 3.42 -5.53
C ARG A 434 -35.56 3.87 -7.00
N LYS A 435 -36.47 4.72 -7.44
CA LYS A 435 -36.46 5.25 -8.81
C LYS A 435 -35.35 6.29 -9.00
N THR A 436 -35.02 7.06 -7.98
CA THR A 436 -33.96 8.08 -8.04
C THR A 436 -32.56 7.43 -7.96
N ILE A 437 -32.40 6.42 -7.11
CA ILE A 437 -31.14 5.67 -6.99
C ILE A 437 -30.88 4.83 -8.24
N ARG A 438 -31.89 4.20 -8.86
CA ARG A 438 -31.72 3.52 -10.15
C ARG A 438 -31.30 4.46 -11.27
N ARG A 439 -31.87 5.67 -11.33
CA ARG A 439 -31.43 6.68 -12.31
C ARG A 439 -30.01 7.18 -12.05
N MET A 440 -29.58 7.34 -10.80
CA MET A 440 -28.19 7.69 -10.48
C MET A 440 -27.22 6.55 -10.79
N VAL A 441 -27.59 5.30 -10.55
CA VAL A 441 -26.75 4.15 -10.90
C VAL A 441 -26.68 3.95 -12.40
N GLU A 442 -27.76 4.16 -13.16
CA GLU A 442 -27.72 4.11 -14.64
C GLU A 442 -26.95 5.28 -15.25
N MET A 443 -27.00 6.49 -14.67
CA MET A 443 -26.13 7.61 -15.11
C MET A 443 -24.67 7.46 -14.71
N SER A 444 -24.37 6.75 -13.62
CA SER A 444 -23.00 6.44 -13.20
C SER A 444 -22.36 5.29 -14.00
N GLN A 445 -23.16 4.45 -14.66
CA GLN A 445 -22.65 3.39 -15.52
C GLN A 445 -22.46 3.82 -16.99
N GLN A 446 -22.80 5.06 -17.35
CA GLN A 446 -22.60 5.59 -18.71
C GLN A 446 -21.41 6.56 -18.85
N SER A 447 -20.64 6.79 -17.81
CA SER A 447 -19.40 7.54 -17.91
C SER A 447 -18.20 6.62 -17.63
N GLU A 448 -17.33 6.54 -18.65
CA GLU A 448 -15.98 5.99 -18.61
C GLU A 448 -15.81 4.47 -18.84
N TYR A 449 -16.15 4.04 -20.05
CA TYR A 449 -15.26 3.12 -20.76
C TYR A 449 -15.11 3.63 -22.19
N ALA A 450 -13.91 4.13 -22.51
CA ALA A 450 -13.50 4.32 -23.89
C ALA A 450 -13.56 2.93 -24.55
N CYS A 451 -14.54 2.72 -25.41
CA CYS A 451 -14.68 1.50 -26.18
C CYS A 451 -13.56 1.49 -27.21
N ILE A 452 -12.56 0.64 -27.03
CA ILE A 452 -11.55 0.37 -28.03
C ILE A 452 -12.20 -0.52 -29.08
N GLN A 453 -12.61 0.05 -30.20
CA GLN A 453 -12.97 -0.72 -31.39
C GLN A 453 -11.68 -1.19 -32.08
N THR A 454 -11.38 -2.47 -31.95
CA THR A 454 -10.39 -3.12 -32.80
C THR A 454 -11.03 -3.45 -34.14
N ASN A 455 -10.68 -2.72 -35.18
CA ASN A 455 -10.95 -3.12 -36.55
C ASN A 455 -10.02 -4.28 -36.89
N GLN A 456 -10.54 -5.51 -36.90
CA GLN A 456 -9.85 -6.68 -37.43
C GLN A 456 -9.82 -6.53 -38.99
N ALA A 457 -8.63 -6.33 -39.49
CA ALA A 457 -8.33 -6.68 -40.86
C ALA A 457 -8.01 -8.17 -40.98
N PRO A 458 -8.47 -8.87 -42.00
CA PRO A 458 -8.18 -10.28 -42.14
C PRO A 458 -6.75 -10.47 -42.67
N ASN A 459 -5.99 -11.28 -42.00
CA ASN A 459 -4.69 -11.86 -42.31
C ASN A 459 -3.44 -11.20 -41.71
N GLY A 460 -2.82 -12.04 -40.88
CA GLY A 460 -1.36 -12.10 -40.74
C GLY A 460 -0.79 -11.30 -39.59
N ASP A 461 -0.39 -12.04 -38.57
CA ASP A 461 0.67 -11.74 -37.62
C ASP A 461 0.88 -10.26 -37.29
N ASP A 462 0.49 -9.90 -36.07
CA ASP A 462 1.41 -9.18 -35.23
C ASP A 462 0.74 -8.37 -34.15
N ASN A 463 1.23 -8.50 -33.00
CA ASN A 463 1.25 -7.61 -31.85
C ASN A 463 0.91 -6.15 -32.17
N LEU A 464 -0.33 -5.76 -31.97
CA LEU A 464 -0.72 -4.38 -31.90
C LEU A 464 -1.10 -4.02 -30.46
N THR A 465 -0.25 -3.22 -29.88
CA THR A 465 -0.31 -2.87 -28.47
C THR A 465 -0.82 -1.46 -28.20
N TYR A 466 -1.35 -0.72 -29.15
CA TYR A 466 -1.84 0.63 -28.87
C TYR A 466 -3.10 0.97 -29.67
N ALA A 467 -4.08 1.51 -28.94
CA ALA A 467 -5.29 2.08 -29.49
C ALA A 467 -4.98 3.41 -30.21
N ASP A 468 -5.54 3.56 -31.38
CA ASP A 468 -5.57 4.83 -32.11
C ASP A 468 -6.47 5.79 -31.34
N LEU A 469 -5.90 6.83 -30.75
CA LEU A 469 -6.66 7.90 -30.11
C LEU A 469 -7.31 8.72 -31.19
N ASP A 470 -8.65 8.75 -31.22
CA ASP A 470 -9.42 9.58 -32.09
C ASP A 470 -9.08 11.08 -31.87
N MET A 471 -8.27 11.63 -32.79
CA MET A 471 -7.77 13.01 -32.77
C MET A 471 -8.82 14.03 -33.19
N VAL A 472 -10.03 13.62 -33.53
CA VAL A 472 -11.10 14.51 -33.98
C VAL A 472 -11.56 15.49 -32.90
N HIS A 473 -11.49 15.08 -31.63
CA HIS A 473 -11.84 15.95 -30.50
C HIS A 473 -10.72 16.90 -30.05
N LEU A 474 -9.47 16.68 -30.48
CA LEU A 474 -8.34 17.55 -30.15
C LEU A 474 -8.13 18.71 -31.11
N SER A 475 -8.84 18.72 -32.27
CA SER A 475 -8.75 19.78 -33.27
C SER A 475 -9.48 21.10 -32.93
N LYS A 476 -10.16 21.17 -31.78
CA LYS A 476 -10.86 22.37 -31.28
C LYS A 476 -10.08 23.20 -30.25
N ALA A 477 -8.84 22.83 -29.91
CA ALA A 477 -7.99 23.67 -29.10
C ALA A 477 -7.22 24.69 -29.95
N PRO A 478 -7.00 25.92 -29.45
CA PRO A 478 -6.32 26.96 -30.26
C PRO A 478 -4.89 26.53 -30.54
N LYS A 479 -4.48 26.58 -31.80
CA LYS A 479 -3.14 26.30 -32.30
C LYS A 479 -2.13 27.22 -31.59
N ARG A 480 -1.20 26.65 -30.82
CA ARG A 480 0.01 27.35 -30.43
C ARG A 480 0.92 27.52 -31.65
N PRO A 481 1.61 28.68 -31.78
CA PRO A 481 2.58 28.86 -32.85
C PRO A 481 3.73 27.87 -32.73
N ALA A 482 4.22 27.40 -33.87
CA ALA A 482 5.31 26.42 -33.94
C ALA A 482 6.58 26.95 -33.25
N PRO A 483 7.30 26.15 -32.49
CA PRO A 483 8.56 26.52 -31.89
C PRO A 483 9.65 26.62 -32.95
N ARG A 484 10.54 27.61 -32.81
CA ARG A 484 11.74 27.79 -33.61
C ARG A 484 12.70 26.59 -33.44
N PRO A 485 13.53 26.27 -34.44
CA PRO A 485 14.32 25.04 -34.50
C PRO A 485 15.62 25.06 -33.69
N GLU A 486 15.61 25.59 -32.46
CA GLU A 486 16.81 25.57 -31.60
C GLU A 486 16.45 25.42 -30.12
N GLU A 487 15.78 24.33 -29.75
CA GLU A 487 15.82 23.84 -28.36
C GLU A 487 15.50 22.34 -28.38
N ALA A 488 16.56 21.57 -28.50
CA ALA A 488 16.56 20.15 -28.19
C ALA A 488 16.57 19.99 -26.65
N GLY A 489 15.48 19.48 -26.09
CA GLY A 489 15.45 19.12 -24.69
C GLY A 489 14.07 19.17 -24.04
N SER A 490 13.20 18.28 -24.43
CA SER A 490 12.16 17.82 -23.52
C SER A 490 11.72 16.42 -23.91
N GLU A 491 11.99 15.51 -23.03
CA GLU A 491 11.63 14.12 -23.10
C GLU A 491 10.12 13.94 -23.12
N TYR A 492 9.56 13.70 -24.30
CA TYR A 492 8.34 12.93 -24.43
C TYR A 492 8.63 11.78 -25.36
N ALA A 493 8.37 10.56 -24.88
CA ALA A 493 8.53 9.34 -25.62
C ALA A 493 7.83 9.44 -26.98
N SER A 494 8.61 9.57 -28.05
CA SER A 494 8.14 9.41 -29.41
C SER A 494 8.20 7.91 -29.74
N VAL A 495 7.04 7.34 -30.01
CA VAL A 495 6.95 5.98 -30.56
C VAL A 495 7.32 6.05 -32.02
N GLN A 496 8.48 5.55 -32.39
CA GLN A 496 8.84 5.33 -33.80
C GLN A 496 8.28 3.98 -34.26
N ILE A 497 7.37 4.05 -35.24
CA ILE A 497 6.90 2.86 -35.96
C ILE A 497 7.89 2.63 -37.10
N THR A 498 8.74 1.62 -36.97
CA THR A 498 9.52 1.11 -38.09
C THR A 498 8.67 0.13 -38.89
N ARG A 499 8.28 0.53 -40.11
CA ARG A 499 7.77 -0.41 -41.11
C ARG A 499 8.94 -1.25 -41.63
N LYS A 500 8.81 -2.54 -41.54
CA LYS A 500 9.51 -3.48 -42.44
C LYS A 500 8.63 -3.82 -43.60
#